data_27fbc5a8db68df9b900443aed9135767
#
_entry.id   27fbc5a8db68df9b900443aed9135767
#
_cell.length_a   1.000
_cell.length_b   1.000
_cell.length_c   1.000
_cell.angle_alpha   90.00
_cell.angle_beta   90.00
_cell.angle_gamma   90.00
#
_symmetry.space_group_name_H-M   'P 1'
#
loop_
_entity.id
_entity.type
_entity.pdbx_description
1 polymer ?
#
loop_
_entity_poly.entity_id
_entity_poly.type
_entity_poly.pdbx_seq_one_letter_code
_entity_poly.pdbx_strand_id
1 'polypeptide(L)'
;VYNIGGNSGFSNLEIVRAITEILDGVNPRKDGCSYFDQIRFVKDRPGHDFRYAINSNKIFKELGWKPSYSFQAGLRETVLWYLNNPEWIKNVKNKHYSDWMKLNYEDQRSRSD
;
A
#
# COMPACT_ATOMS: atom_id res chain seq x y z
N VAL A 1 -9.96 23.26 9.65
CA VAL A 1 -9.72 21.94 9.03
C VAL A 1 -8.46 22.03 8.18
N TYR A 2 -7.57 21.06 8.30
CA TYR A 2 -6.33 20.96 7.53
C TYR A 2 -6.26 19.63 6.80
N ASN A 3 -5.79 19.67 5.56
CA ASN A 3 -5.40 18.47 4.84
C ASN A 3 -3.96 18.08 5.22
N ILE A 4 -3.74 16.83 5.55
CA ILE A 4 -2.43 16.28 5.88
C ILE A 4 -2.06 15.29 4.78
N GLY A 5 -0.94 15.52 4.11
CA GLY A 5 -0.48 14.66 3.02
C GLY A 5 0.95 14.96 2.61
N GLY A 6 1.59 14.01 1.95
CA GLY A 6 2.97 14.09 1.52
C GLY A 6 3.21 14.87 0.23
N ASN A 7 2.18 15.45 -0.38
CA ASN A 7 2.24 16.09 -1.70
C ASN A 7 2.85 15.17 -2.80
N SER A 8 2.71 13.86 -2.63
CA SER A 8 3.31 12.85 -3.50
C SER A 8 2.23 12.26 -4.40
N GLY A 9 2.36 12.47 -5.71
CA GLY A 9 1.39 12.04 -6.71
C GLY A 9 1.74 10.70 -7.36
N PHE A 10 2.07 9.67 -6.58
CA PHE A 10 2.40 8.35 -7.10
C PHE A 10 1.14 7.57 -7.49
N SER A 11 1.22 6.84 -8.60
CA SER A 11 0.21 5.85 -8.98
C SER A 11 0.30 4.61 -8.09
N ASN A 12 -0.79 3.83 -8.02
CA ASN A 12 -0.80 2.57 -7.26
C ASN A 12 0.30 1.61 -7.73
N LEU A 13 0.57 1.54 -9.03
CA LEU A 13 1.61 0.67 -9.57
C LEU A 13 3.02 1.12 -9.15
N GLU A 14 3.29 2.43 -9.11
CA GLU A 14 4.57 2.96 -8.62
C GLU A 14 4.78 2.64 -7.14
N ILE A 15 3.71 2.75 -6.33
CA ILE A 15 3.77 2.38 -4.91
C ILE A 15 4.04 0.88 -4.74
N VAL A 16 3.32 0.03 -5.48
CA VAL A 16 3.51 -1.43 -5.43
C VAL A 16 4.92 -1.82 -5.86
N ARG A 17 5.45 -1.22 -6.93
CA ARG A 17 6.84 -1.44 -7.36
C ARG A 17 7.84 -1.06 -6.27
N ALA A 18 7.69 0.12 -5.67
CA ALA A 18 8.57 0.54 -4.59
C ALA A 18 8.52 -0.41 -3.38
N ILE A 19 7.34 -0.94 -3.03
CA ILE A 19 7.20 -1.96 -1.97
C ILE A 19 7.94 -3.25 -2.34
N THR A 20 7.77 -3.75 -3.57
CA THR A 20 8.43 -4.98 -4.02
C THR A 20 9.95 -4.83 -4.05
N GLU A 21 10.48 -3.71 -4.51
CA GLU A 21 11.91 -3.40 -4.49
C GLU A 21 12.49 -3.38 -3.07
N ILE A 22 11.78 -2.75 -2.12
CA ILE A 22 12.18 -2.74 -0.72
C ILE A 22 12.20 -4.16 -0.16
N LEU A 23 11.16 -4.96 -0.42
CA LEU A 23 11.06 -6.34 0.05
C LEU A 23 12.17 -7.22 -0.52
N ASP A 24 12.47 -7.11 -1.81
CA ASP A 24 13.55 -7.84 -2.45
C ASP A 24 14.92 -7.55 -1.80
N GLY A 25 15.11 -6.30 -1.33
CA GLY A 25 16.35 -5.90 -0.64
C GLY A 25 16.44 -6.33 0.83
N VAL A 26 15.32 -6.30 1.58
CA VAL A 26 15.34 -6.51 3.04
C VAL A 26 14.87 -7.90 3.49
N ASN A 27 14.05 -8.56 2.66
CA ASN A 27 13.50 -9.89 2.95
C ASN A 27 13.30 -10.68 1.66
N PRO A 28 14.40 -11.01 0.92
CA PRO A 28 14.32 -11.66 -0.38
C PRO A 28 13.59 -12.99 -0.28
N ARG A 29 12.87 -13.36 -1.35
CA ARG A 29 12.17 -14.62 -1.45
C ARG A 29 13.14 -15.80 -1.49
N LYS A 30 12.74 -16.91 -0.87
CA LYS A 30 13.55 -18.13 -0.81
C LYS A 30 13.76 -18.80 -2.18
N ASP A 31 12.86 -18.57 -3.12
CA ASP A 31 12.92 -19.09 -4.50
C ASP A 31 13.82 -18.26 -5.44
N GLY A 32 14.40 -17.17 -4.93
CA GLY A 32 15.26 -16.26 -5.70
C GLY A 32 14.51 -15.36 -6.70
N CYS A 33 13.20 -15.44 -6.79
CA CYS A 33 12.39 -14.60 -7.66
C CYS A 33 12.08 -13.25 -6.99
N SER A 34 11.79 -12.23 -7.80
CA SER A 34 11.35 -10.92 -7.28
C SER A 34 9.92 -10.97 -6.77
N TYR A 35 9.60 -10.19 -5.73
CA TYR A 35 8.22 -9.94 -5.33
C TYR A 35 7.41 -9.24 -6.43
N PHE A 36 8.07 -8.51 -7.33
CA PHE A 36 7.44 -7.89 -8.50
C PHE A 36 6.70 -8.91 -9.37
N ASP A 37 7.22 -10.14 -9.50
CA ASP A 37 6.61 -11.21 -10.29
C ASP A 37 5.26 -11.69 -9.73
N GLN A 38 4.93 -11.30 -8.49
CA GLN A 38 3.64 -11.62 -7.86
C GLN A 38 2.53 -10.62 -8.19
N ILE A 39 2.84 -9.51 -8.87
CA ILE A 39 1.84 -8.50 -9.24
C ILE A 39 0.83 -9.13 -10.19
N ARG A 40 -0.46 -8.96 -9.86
CA ARG A 40 -1.58 -9.40 -10.70
C ARG A 40 -2.52 -8.23 -10.91
N PHE A 41 -2.91 -8.03 -12.17
CA PHE A 41 -3.96 -7.09 -12.52
C PHE A 41 -5.31 -7.78 -12.37
N VAL A 42 -6.23 -7.11 -11.70
CA VAL A 42 -7.59 -7.60 -11.48
C VAL A 42 -8.58 -6.56 -11.99
N LYS A 43 -9.84 -6.98 -12.21
CA LYS A 43 -10.90 -6.05 -12.57
C LYS A 43 -11.09 -5.03 -11.44
N ASP A 44 -11.14 -3.76 -11.79
CA ASP A 44 -11.31 -2.70 -10.81
C ASP A 44 -12.75 -2.69 -10.25
N ARG A 45 -12.88 -2.21 -9.01
CA ARG A 45 -14.20 -2.02 -8.40
C ARG A 45 -14.93 -0.84 -9.06
N PRO A 46 -16.26 -0.86 -9.15
CA PRO A 46 -17.03 0.29 -9.63
C PRO A 46 -16.77 1.55 -8.78
N GLY A 47 -16.54 2.69 -9.44
CA GLY A 47 -16.33 3.97 -8.77
C GLY A 47 -14.99 4.09 -8.03
N HIS A 48 -13.99 3.29 -8.40
CA HIS A 48 -12.65 3.41 -7.83
C HIS A 48 -11.98 4.70 -8.31
N ASP A 49 -11.43 5.47 -7.37
CA ASP A 49 -10.69 6.68 -7.69
C ASP A 49 -9.39 6.34 -8.43
N PHE A 50 -9.19 6.98 -9.57
CA PHE A 50 -7.99 6.78 -10.36
C PHE A 50 -6.73 7.34 -9.69
N ARG A 51 -6.89 8.43 -8.90
CA ARG A 51 -5.78 9.13 -8.25
C ARG A 51 -6.23 9.79 -6.97
N TYR A 52 -5.40 9.69 -5.95
CA TYR A 52 -5.53 10.46 -4.72
C TYR A 52 -4.48 11.58 -4.72
N ALA A 53 -4.93 12.82 -4.59
CA ALA A 53 -4.06 13.98 -4.47
C ALA A 53 -4.54 14.87 -3.32
N ILE A 54 -3.64 15.18 -2.39
CA ILE A 54 -3.93 16.02 -1.23
C ILE A 54 -2.99 17.23 -1.27
N ASN A 55 -3.56 18.42 -1.15
CA ASN A 55 -2.81 19.64 -1.03
C ASN A 55 -2.71 20.06 0.44
N SER A 56 -1.52 20.04 1.01
CA SER A 56 -1.21 20.41 2.39
C SER A 56 -0.63 21.83 2.54
N ASN A 57 -0.73 22.68 1.53
CA ASN A 57 -0.16 24.04 1.57
C ASN A 57 -0.76 24.89 2.68
N LYS A 58 -2.03 24.73 3.02
CA LYS A 58 -2.68 25.49 4.09
C LYS A 58 -2.02 25.24 5.44
N ILE A 59 -1.84 23.96 5.82
CA ILE A 59 -1.21 23.61 7.10
C ILE A 59 0.25 24.08 7.15
N PHE A 60 0.96 24.01 6.01
CA PHE A 60 2.33 24.53 5.95
C PHE A 60 2.38 26.04 6.18
N LYS A 61 1.52 26.81 5.50
CA LYS A 61 1.50 28.28 5.61
C LYS A 61 1.09 28.77 6.99
N GLU A 62 0.10 28.12 7.61
CA GLU A 62 -0.47 28.58 8.87
C GLU A 62 0.23 28.04 10.11
N LEU A 63 0.75 26.80 10.04
CA LEU A 63 1.36 26.10 11.19
C LEU A 63 2.83 25.71 10.96
N GLY A 64 3.40 25.96 9.79
CA GLY A 64 4.77 25.55 9.46
C GLY A 64 4.95 24.02 9.34
N TRP A 65 3.84 23.25 9.35
CA TRP A 65 3.93 21.81 9.30
C TRP A 65 4.29 21.29 7.90
N LYS A 66 5.21 20.36 7.86
CA LYS A 66 5.59 19.61 6.64
C LYS A 66 5.90 18.15 7.01
N PRO A 67 5.77 17.21 6.07
CA PRO A 67 6.21 15.84 6.29
C PRO A 67 7.68 15.77 6.70
N SER A 68 7.98 14.99 7.74
CA SER A 68 9.35 14.78 8.24
C SER A 68 10.14 13.75 7.42
N TYR A 69 9.42 12.90 6.66
CA TYR A 69 10.00 11.84 5.85
C TYR A 69 9.71 12.09 4.37
N SER A 70 10.67 11.75 3.51
CA SER A 70 10.38 11.56 2.09
C SER A 70 9.49 10.33 1.90
N PHE A 71 8.81 10.23 0.77
CA PHE A 71 7.98 9.07 0.45
C PHE A 71 8.79 7.76 0.55
N GLN A 72 9.97 7.72 -0.05
CA GLN A 72 10.83 6.54 -0.07
C GLN A 72 11.28 6.12 1.32
N ALA A 73 11.74 7.07 2.14
CA ALA A 73 12.16 6.80 3.51
C ALA A 73 10.98 6.31 4.36
N GLY A 74 9.84 6.97 4.31
CA GLY A 74 8.66 6.60 5.05
C GLY A 74 8.08 5.25 4.62
N LEU A 75 8.09 4.95 3.31
CA LEU A 75 7.64 3.66 2.80
C LEU A 75 8.55 2.52 3.30
N ARG A 76 9.88 2.73 3.27
CA ARG A 76 10.84 1.74 3.79
C ARG A 76 10.63 1.46 5.27
N GLU A 77 10.50 2.50 6.09
CA GLU A 77 10.21 2.34 7.53
C GLU A 77 8.89 1.59 7.77
N THR A 78 7.88 1.89 6.97
CA THR A 78 6.58 1.20 7.03
C THR A 78 6.71 -0.29 6.71
N VAL A 79 7.41 -0.65 5.64
CA VAL A 79 7.65 -2.06 5.27
C VAL A 79 8.41 -2.78 6.38
N LEU A 80 9.48 -2.18 6.91
CA LEU A 80 10.25 -2.75 8.02
C LEU A 80 9.39 -2.94 9.27
N TRP A 81 8.52 -1.98 9.57
CA TRP A 81 7.61 -2.11 10.71
C TRP A 81 6.70 -3.33 10.56
N TYR A 82 6.08 -3.53 9.39
CA TYR A 82 5.25 -4.71 9.14
C TYR A 82 6.02 -6.02 9.26
N LEU A 83 7.24 -6.08 8.74
CA LEU A 83 8.08 -7.27 8.85
C LEU A 83 8.45 -7.60 10.31
N ASN A 84 8.63 -6.57 11.14
CA ASN A 84 8.98 -6.71 12.55
C ASN A 84 7.77 -6.91 13.50
N ASN A 85 6.53 -6.79 12.97
CA ASN A 85 5.31 -6.93 13.78
C ASN A 85 4.34 -7.98 13.22
N PRO A 86 4.77 -9.26 13.04
CA PRO A 86 3.94 -10.31 12.45
C PRO A 86 2.69 -10.64 13.27
N GLU A 87 2.77 -10.55 14.59
CA GLU A 87 1.62 -10.79 15.47
C GLU A 87 0.51 -9.75 15.27
N TRP A 88 0.87 -8.50 15.03
CA TRP A 88 -0.12 -7.47 14.71
C TRP A 88 -0.86 -7.81 13.40
N ILE A 89 -0.13 -8.22 12.37
CA ILE A 89 -0.72 -8.66 11.08
C ILE A 89 -1.67 -9.83 11.29
N LYS A 90 -1.28 -10.83 12.08
CA LYS A 90 -2.09 -12.00 12.40
C LYS A 90 -3.41 -11.62 13.11
N ASN A 91 -3.34 -10.68 14.05
CA ASN A 91 -4.51 -10.22 14.79
C ASN A 91 -5.49 -9.43 13.91
N VAL A 92 -4.98 -8.64 12.95
CA VAL A 92 -5.81 -7.89 12.00
C VAL A 92 -6.43 -8.82 10.96
N LYS A 93 -5.69 -9.83 10.49
CA LYS A 93 -6.17 -10.86 9.55
C LYS A 93 -7.01 -11.93 10.26
N ASN A 94 -8.01 -11.52 11.00
CA ASN A 94 -8.95 -12.44 11.63
C ASN A 94 -9.91 -13.07 10.60
N LYS A 95 -10.74 -14.02 11.07
CA LYS A 95 -11.71 -14.73 10.22
C LYS A 95 -12.63 -13.79 9.44
N HIS A 96 -13.10 -12.71 10.08
CA HIS A 96 -13.99 -11.73 9.44
C HIS A 96 -13.34 -11.02 8.26
N TYR A 97 -12.05 -10.68 8.35
CA TYR A 97 -11.30 -10.10 7.24
C TYR A 97 -11.14 -11.10 6.09
N SER A 98 -10.82 -12.36 6.39
CA SER A 98 -10.70 -13.41 5.38
C SER A 98 -12.03 -13.68 4.66
N ASP A 99 -13.14 -13.71 5.38
CA ASP A 99 -14.48 -13.88 4.82
C ASP A 99 -14.87 -12.69 3.95
N TRP A 100 -14.56 -11.47 4.38
CA TRP A 100 -14.79 -10.26 3.60
C TRP A 100 -13.98 -10.24 2.30
N MET A 101 -12.70 -10.66 2.34
CA MET A 101 -11.85 -10.76 1.15
C MET A 101 -12.38 -11.77 0.13
N LYS A 102 -12.86 -12.93 0.59
CA LYS A 102 -13.49 -13.94 -0.27
C LYS A 102 -14.72 -13.38 -0.98
N LEU A 103 -15.62 -12.75 -0.24
CA LEU A 103 -16.86 -12.17 -0.76
C LEU A 103 -16.62 -11.09 -1.83
N ASN A 104 -15.57 -10.28 -1.67
CA ASN A 104 -15.36 -9.13 -2.53
C ASN A 104 -14.37 -9.35 -3.68
N TYR A 105 -13.47 -10.34 -3.57
CA TYR A 105 -12.38 -10.52 -4.53
C TYR A 105 -12.22 -11.96 -5.06
N GLU A 106 -12.61 -13.00 -4.35
CA GLU A 106 -12.44 -14.39 -4.80
C GLU A 106 -13.63 -14.89 -5.65
N ASP A 107 -14.86 -14.48 -5.37
CA ASP A 107 -16.06 -14.80 -6.17
C ASP A 107 -16.02 -14.22 -7.59
N GLN A 108 -15.14 -13.28 -7.86
CA GLN A 108 -14.95 -12.71 -9.20
C GLN A 108 -14.06 -13.58 -10.10
N ARG A 109 -13.31 -14.53 -9.55
CA ARG A 109 -12.45 -15.46 -10.32
C ARG A 109 -13.23 -16.57 -11.02
N SER A 110 -14.39 -16.96 -10.49
CA SER A 110 -15.21 -18.05 -11.02
C SER A 110 -16.20 -17.64 -12.12
N ARG A 111 -16.22 -16.35 -12.52
CA ARG A 111 -17.13 -15.83 -13.56
C ARG A 111 -16.40 -15.40 -14.84
N SER A 112 -15.16 -15.80 -15.03
CA SER A 112 -14.31 -15.43 -16.18
C SER A 112 -13.88 -16.63 -17.03
N ASP A 113 -14.69 -17.73 -17.03
CA ASP A 113 -14.62 -18.84 -17.99
C ASP A 113 -15.83 -18.81 -18.91
#